data_bdaa13a665264166197f1ede9d312f77
#
_entry.id   bdaa13a665264166197f1ede9d312f77
#
_cell.length_a   1.000
_cell.length_b   1.000
_cell.length_c   1.000
_cell.angle_alpha   90.00
_cell.angle_beta   90.00
_cell.angle_gamma   90.00
#
_symmetry.space_group_name_H-M   'P 1'
#
loop_
_entity.id
_entity.type
_entity.pdbx_description
1 polymer ?
#
loop_
_entity_poly.entity_id
_entity_poly.type
_entity_poly.pdbx_seq_one_letter_code
_entity_poly.pdbx_strand_id
1 'polypeptide(L)'
;MIKKLMSYIGEYKRDTLLSPISVTFEVILEVLLPMLMAKVIDNGVEAGNMNYVVKMGLLMLVVAMLSLAAGTLSGVFAARASMGFGKNLRKAMYDNIQDFSFQNIDHFSTAGLVTRMTTDVTNVQNAYQMLIRMFVRAPIMMISALVMCVSISPKISLIFLIALVFLGGVMAFIVSHAFPIFDKMFKGYDKLNAS
;
A
#
# COMPACT_ATOMS: atom_id res chain seq x y z
N MET A 1 0.82 3.55 21.30
CA MET A 1 0.70 4.59 20.28
C MET A 1 -0.23 4.18 19.12
N ILE A 2 0.04 3.09 18.41
CA ILE A 2 -0.74 2.64 17.23
C ILE A 2 -2.23 2.43 17.58
N LYS A 3 -2.56 1.79 18.69
CA LYS A 3 -3.96 1.55 19.13
C LYS A 3 -4.75 2.85 19.33
N LYS A 4 -4.09 3.92 19.82
CA LYS A 4 -4.70 5.24 19.97
C LYS A 4 -4.92 5.92 18.61
N LEU A 5 -3.97 5.78 17.67
CA LEU A 5 -4.13 6.27 16.30
C LEU A 5 -5.28 5.56 15.58
N MET A 6 -5.39 4.24 15.72
CA MET A 6 -6.49 3.48 15.12
C MET A 6 -7.88 3.86 15.66
N SER A 7 -7.99 4.45 16.85
CA SER A 7 -9.28 4.93 17.35
C SER A 7 -9.85 6.10 16.55
N TYR A 8 -8.97 6.89 15.90
CA TYR A 8 -9.38 8.02 15.04
C TYR A 8 -9.93 7.62 13.66
N ILE A 9 -9.93 6.34 13.31
CA ILE A 9 -10.62 5.83 12.12
C ILE A 9 -12.13 6.10 12.22
N GLY A 10 -12.72 6.01 13.42
CA GLY A 10 -14.07 6.42 13.73
C GLY A 10 -15.11 5.78 12.80
N GLU A 11 -15.85 6.62 12.07
CA GLU A 11 -16.93 6.25 11.15
C GLU A 11 -16.43 5.60 9.84
N TYR A 12 -15.14 5.77 9.50
CA TYR A 12 -14.54 5.30 8.23
C TYR A 12 -14.00 3.85 8.28
N LYS A 13 -14.39 3.06 9.29
CA LYS A 13 -13.99 1.64 9.43
C LYS A 13 -14.40 0.79 8.23
N ARG A 14 -15.56 1.09 7.64
CA ARG A 14 -16.06 0.37 6.44
C ARG A 14 -15.15 0.60 5.24
N ASP A 15 -14.79 1.86 4.95
CA ASP A 15 -13.90 2.19 3.84
C ASP A 15 -12.49 1.63 4.06
N THR A 16 -12.00 1.64 5.32
CA THR A 16 -10.73 1.02 5.73
C THR A 16 -10.69 -0.48 5.46
N LEU A 17 -11.82 -1.18 5.56
CA LEU A 17 -11.92 -2.62 5.31
C LEU A 17 -12.19 -2.92 3.83
N LEU A 18 -13.02 -2.10 3.16
CA LEU A 18 -13.37 -2.28 1.76
C LEU A 18 -12.18 -2.06 0.82
N SER A 19 -11.27 -1.15 1.15
CA SER A 19 -10.07 -0.91 0.34
C SER A 19 -9.18 -2.15 0.20
N PRO A 20 -8.73 -2.82 1.28
CA PRO A 20 -7.99 -4.08 1.20
C PRO A 20 -8.72 -5.20 0.48
N ILE A 21 -10.03 -5.34 0.68
CA ILE A 21 -10.84 -6.34 -0.02
C ILE A 21 -10.83 -6.10 -1.54
N SER A 22 -11.03 -4.84 -1.95
CA SER A 22 -11.01 -4.47 -3.36
C SER A 22 -9.63 -4.65 -3.99
N VAL A 23 -8.53 -4.34 -3.26
CA VAL A 23 -7.16 -4.62 -3.70
C VAL A 23 -6.93 -6.12 -3.87
N THR A 24 -7.41 -6.93 -2.95
CA THR A 24 -7.27 -8.39 -3.03
C THR A 24 -7.93 -8.93 -4.30
N PHE A 25 -9.14 -8.46 -4.59
CA PHE A 25 -9.87 -8.84 -5.80
C PHE A 25 -9.17 -8.34 -7.07
N GLU A 26 -8.68 -7.10 -7.08
CA GLU A 26 -7.87 -6.53 -8.16
C GLU A 26 -6.66 -7.42 -8.47
N VAL A 27 -5.86 -7.78 -7.45
CA VAL A 27 -4.63 -8.57 -7.62
C VAL A 27 -4.93 -9.98 -8.13
N ILE A 28 -6.00 -10.63 -7.66
CA ILE A 28 -6.40 -11.95 -8.16
C ILE A 28 -6.72 -11.89 -9.65
N LEU A 29 -7.49 -10.89 -10.08
CA LEU A 29 -7.82 -10.71 -11.49
C LEU A 29 -6.58 -10.37 -12.34
N GLU A 30 -5.67 -9.56 -11.81
CA GLU A 30 -4.42 -9.17 -12.47
C GLU A 30 -3.51 -10.38 -12.71
N VAL A 31 -3.41 -11.29 -11.74
CA VAL A 31 -2.61 -12.52 -11.85
C VAL A 31 -3.23 -13.55 -12.81
N LEU A 32 -4.54 -13.51 -13.02
CA LEU A 32 -5.21 -14.37 -14.01
C LEU A 32 -4.88 -14.02 -15.47
N LEU A 33 -4.55 -12.75 -15.77
CA LEU A 33 -4.29 -12.30 -17.15
C LEU A 33 -3.13 -13.05 -17.82
N PRO A 34 -1.93 -13.19 -17.22
CA PRO A 34 -0.85 -13.98 -17.79
C PRO A 34 -1.21 -15.46 -18.00
N MET A 35 -2.02 -16.05 -17.12
CA MET A 35 -2.48 -17.43 -17.25
C MET A 35 -3.44 -17.61 -18.44
N LEU A 36 -4.35 -16.64 -18.65
CA LEU A 36 -5.22 -16.64 -19.82
C LEU A 36 -4.42 -16.41 -21.10
N MET A 37 -3.40 -15.57 -21.06
CA MET A 37 -2.50 -15.34 -22.21
C MET A 37 -1.75 -16.60 -22.61
N ALA A 38 -1.22 -17.37 -21.65
CA ALA A 38 -0.59 -18.66 -21.94
C ALA A 38 -1.57 -19.60 -22.68
N LYS A 39 -2.81 -19.69 -22.22
CA LYS A 39 -3.85 -20.51 -22.90
C LYS A 39 -4.18 -20.00 -24.31
N VAL A 40 -4.13 -18.70 -24.53
CA VAL A 40 -4.30 -18.12 -25.88
C VAL A 40 -3.19 -18.59 -26.80
N ILE A 41 -1.96 -18.61 -26.34
CA ILE A 41 -0.80 -19.05 -27.12
C ILE A 41 -0.91 -20.56 -27.42
N ASP A 42 -1.02 -21.40 -26.38
CA ASP A 42 -0.98 -22.85 -26.49
C ASP A 42 -2.17 -23.42 -27.32
N ASN A 43 -3.40 -23.01 -27.00
CA ASN A 43 -4.61 -23.60 -27.59
C ASN A 43 -5.22 -22.75 -28.72
N GLY A 44 -4.75 -21.52 -28.89
CA GLY A 44 -5.24 -20.61 -29.92
C GLY A 44 -4.24 -20.45 -31.06
N VAL A 45 -3.09 -19.89 -30.77
CA VAL A 45 -2.09 -19.54 -31.78
C VAL A 45 -1.40 -20.79 -32.33
N GLU A 46 -0.85 -21.64 -31.45
CA GLU A 46 -0.14 -22.87 -31.86
C GLU A 46 -1.09 -23.89 -32.51
N ALA A 47 -2.32 -23.97 -32.05
CA ALA A 47 -3.34 -24.83 -32.63
C ALA A 47 -4.01 -24.24 -33.91
N GLY A 48 -3.69 -23.00 -34.30
CA GLY A 48 -4.29 -22.33 -35.46
C GLY A 48 -5.78 -22.02 -35.31
N ASN A 49 -6.30 -22.01 -34.06
CA ASN A 49 -7.72 -21.82 -33.79
C ASN A 49 -8.06 -20.37 -33.49
N MET A 50 -8.31 -19.59 -34.55
CA MET A 50 -8.62 -18.16 -34.45
C MET A 50 -9.89 -17.90 -33.60
N ASN A 51 -10.89 -18.77 -33.66
CA ASN A 51 -12.12 -18.60 -32.88
C ASN A 51 -11.87 -18.71 -31.37
N TYR A 52 -10.92 -19.58 -30.96
CA TYR A 52 -10.48 -19.67 -29.56
C TYR A 52 -9.73 -18.39 -29.14
N VAL A 53 -8.83 -17.87 -29.97
CA VAL A 53 -8.11 -16.63 -29.73
C VAL A 53 -9.06 -15.46 -29.48
N VAL A 54 -10.07 -15.30 -30.34
CA VAL A 54 -11.05 -14.21 -30.21
C VAL A 54 -11.88 -14.35 -28.93
N LYS A 55 -12.37 -15.55 -28.62
CA LYS A 55 -13.15 -15.79 -27.39
C LYS A 55 -12.35 -15.53 -26.14
N MET A 56 -11.11 -16.03 -26.09
CA MET A 56 -10.22 -15.80 -24.92
C MET A 56 -9.77 -14.35 -24.83
N GLY A 57 -9.50 -13.67 -25.95
CA GLY A 57 -9.20 -12.26 -25.97
C GLY A 57 -10.34 -11.41 -25.40
N LEU A 58 -11.59 -11.74 -25.75
CA LEU A 58 -12.76 -11.08 -25.18
C LEU A 58 -12.87 -11.33 -23.67
N LEU A 59 -12.63 -12.55 -23.21
CA LEU A 59 -12.59 -12.89 -21.78
C LEU A 59 -11.52 -12.10 -21.05
N MET A 60 -10.31 -12.00 -21.60
CA MET A 60 -9.22 -11.21 -21.04
C MET A 60 -9.60 -9.72 -20.92
N LEU A 61 -10.29 -9.18 -21.91
CA LEU A 61 -10.78 -7.79 -21.88
C LEU A 61 -11.79 -7.59 -20.73
N VAL A 62 -12.71 -8.53 -20.53
CA VAL A 62 -13.65 -8.47 -19.40
C VAL A 62 -12.93 -8.55 -18.07
N VAL A 63 -11.97 -9.46 -17.92
CA VAL A 63 -11.16 -9.60 -16.70
C VAL A 63 -10.36 -8.33 -16.42
N ALA A 64 -9.76 -7.72 -17.44
CA ALA A 64 -9.02 -6.45 -17.31
C ALA A 64 -9.93 -5.29 -16.88
N MET A 65 -11.15 -5.20 -17.45
CA MET A 65 -12.14 -4.18 -17.05
C MET A 65 -12.60 -4.37 -15.61
N LEU A 66 -12.81 -5.61 -15.16
CA LEU A 66 -13.15 -5.90 -13.77
C LEU A 66 -12.00 -5.56 -12.82
N SER A 67 -10.75 -5.86 -13.21
CA SER A 67 -9.56 -5.50 -12.44
C SER A 67 -9.42 -3.98 -12.31
N LEU A 68 -9.62 -3.24 -13.40
CA LEU A 68 -9.63 -1.78 -13.41
C LEU A 68 -10.71 -1.21 -12.47
N ALA A 69 -11.92 -1.76 -12.53
CA ALA A 69 -13.01 -1.35 -11.65
C ALA A 69 -12.68 -1.62 -10.17
N ALA A 70 -12.13 -2.79 -9.85
CA ALA A 70 -11.71 -3.13 -8.50
C ALA A 70 -10.59 -2.21 -7.98
N GLY A 71 -9.60 -1.90 -8.83
CA GLY A 71 -8.49 -0.99 -8.50
C GLY A 71 -8.96 0.45 -8.27
N THR A 72 -9.89 0.96 -9.09
CA THR A 72 -10.48 2.29 -8.90
C THR A 72 -11.31 2.36 -7.61
N LEU A 73 -12.13 1.36 -7.34
CA LEU A 73 -12.90 1.27 -6.08
C LEU A 73 -11.99 1.23 -4.86
N SER A 74 -10.92 0.43 -4.91
CA SER A 74 -9.90 0.39 -3.85
C SER A 74 -9.29 1.77 -3.60
N GLY A 75 -8.93 2.50 -4.68
CA GLY A 75 -8.40 3.86 -4.59
C GLY A 75 -9.38 4.83 -3.93
N VAL A 76 -10.66 4.78 -4.31
CA VAL A 76 -11.72 5.62 -3.73
C VAL A 76 -11.92 5.32 -2.24
N PHE A 77 -12.01 4.05 -1.86
CA PHE A 77 -12.15 3.67 -0.44
C PHE A 77 -10.92 4.06 0.38
N ALA A 78 -9.70 3.86 -0.16
CA ALA A 78 -8.48 4.28 0.51
C ALA A 78 -8.42 5.80 0.72
N ALA A 79 -8.80 6.58 -0.30
CA ALA A 79 -8.82 8.03 -0.20
C ALA A 79 -9.87 8.51 0.83
N ARG A 80 -11.07 7.95 0.82
CA ARG A 80 -12.12 8.28 1.80
C ARG A 80 -11.69 7.94 3.22
N ALA A 81 -11.14 6.73 3.43
CA ALA A 81 -10.66 6.29 4.73
C ALA A 81 -9.53 7.18 5.25
N SER A 82 -8.56 7.53 4.41
CA SER A 82 -7.42 8.36 4.81
C SER A 82 -7.81 9.82 5.08
N MET A 83 -8.66 10.40 4.23
CA MET A 83 -9.17 11.76 4.47
C MET A 83 -10.03 11.83 5.72
N GLY A 84 -10.89 10.85 5.95
CA GLY A 84 -11.69 10.75 7.17
C GLY A 84 -10.84 10.58 8.42
N PHE A 85 -9.82 9.74 8.37
CA PHE A 85 -8.84 9.60 9.44
C PHE A 85 -8.12 10.93 9.73
N GLY A 86 -7.64 11.63 8.69
CA GLY A 86 -6.98 12.93 8.81
C GLY A 86 -7.91 14.00 9.40
N LYS A 87 -9.19 14.02 8.99
CA LYS A 87 -10.23 14.90 9.56
C LYS A 87 -10.39 14.67 11.07
N ASN A 88 -10.56 13.40 11.48
CA ASN A 88 -10.76 13.06 12.89
C ASN A 88 -9.51 13.37 13.74
N LEU A 89 -8.31 13.13 13.17
CA LEU A 89 -7.06 13.44 13.83
C LEU A 89 -6.88 14.95 14.04
N ARG A 90 -7.14 15.75 12.99
CA ARG A 90 -7.10 17.25 13.10
C ARG A 90 -8.08 17.76 14.13
N LYS A 91 -9.32 17.21 14.14
CA LYS A 91 -10.32 17.60 15.14
C LYS A 91 -9.82 17.30 16.56
N ALA A 92 -9.32 16.09 16.81
CA ALA A 92 -8.84 15.72 18.14
C ALA A 92 -7.62 16.54 18.57
N MET A 93 -6.74 16.92 17.65
CA MET A 93 -5.62 17.82 17.93
C MET A 93 -6.12 19.23 18.25
N TYR A 94 -7.08 19.73 17.48
CA TYR A 94 -7.66 21.06 17.71
C TYR A 94 -8.34 21.15 19.08
N ASP A 95 -9.17 20.15 19.41
CA ASP A 95 -9.85 20.08 20.71
C ASP A 95 -8.82 20.07 21.86
N ASN A 96 -7.72 19.31 21.74
CA ASN A 96 -6.66 19.31 22.75
C ASN A 96 -5.90 20.65 22.83
N ILE A 97 -5.69 21.35 21.72
CA ILE A 97 -5.00 22.67 21.73
C ILE A 97 -5.85 23.73 22.42
N GLN A 98 -7.18 23.65 22.31
CA GLN A 98 -8.06 24.58 23.02
C GLN A 98 -7.96 24.47 24.54
N ASP A 99 -7.62 23.28 25.05
CA ASP A 99 -7.42 23.05 26.48
C ASP A 99 -6.01 23.44 26.97
N PHE A 100 -5.11 23.92 26.08
CA PHE A 100 -3.76 24.33 26.45
C PHE A 100 -3.75 25.62 27.29
N SER A 101 -2.96 25.62 28.34
CA SER A 101 -2.60 26.83 29.06
C SER A 101 -1.66 27.70 28.21
N PHE A 102 -1.58 29.01 28.52
CA PHE A 102 -0.62 29.95 27.89
C PHE A 102 0.82 29.43 27.95
N GLN A 103 1.23 28.81 29.06
CA GLN A 103 2.55 28.20 29.22
C GLN A 103 2.81 27.04 28.26
N ASN A 104 1.78 26.24 27.92
CA ASN A 104 1.89 25.18 26.94
C ASN A 104 2.02 25.72 25.51
N ILE A 105 1.30 26.80 25.18
CA ILE A 105 1.38 27.45 23.87
C ILE A 105 2.78 28.03 23.64
N ASP A 106 3.38 28.64 24.64
CA ASP A 106 4.74 29.16 24.55
C ASP A 106 5.78 28.07 24.37
N HIS A 107 5.59 26.92 25.04
CA HIS A 107 6.48 25.77 24.91
C HIS A 107 6.46 25.14 23.51
N PHE A 108 5.31 25.05 22.86
CA PHE A 108 5.17 24.42 21.54
C PHE A 108 5.34 25.37 20.36
N SER A 109 5.35 26.66 20.57
CA SER A 109 5.24 27.74 19.59
C SER A 109 4.01 27.67 18.70
N THR A 110 3.40 28.77 18.34
CA THR A 110 2.20 28.79 17.46
C THR A 110 2.53 28.25 16.07
N ALA A 111 3.69 28.58 15.51
CA ALA A 111 4.14 28.08 14.22
C ALA A 111 4.31 26.55 14.23
N GLY A 112 4.87 25.99 15.31
CA GLY A 112 5.02 24.54 15.49
C GLY A 112 3.67 23.81 15.56
N LEU A 113 2.69 24.35 16.26
CA LEU A 113 1.34 23.80 16.34
C LEU A 113 0.64 23.80 14.98
N VAL A 114 0.77 24.90 14.21
CA VAL A 114 0.22 24.98 12.85
C VAL A 114 0.85 23.93 11.94
N THR A 115 2.18 23.78 11.95
CA THR A 115 2.87 22.76 11.14
C THR A 115 2.40 21.35 11.48
N ARG A 116 2.22 21.02 12.77
CA ARG A 116 1.71 19.73 13.22
C ARG A 116 0.29 19.46 12.73
N MET A 117 -0.60 20.45 12.79
CA MET A 117 -1.99 20.31 12.35
C MET A 117 -2.13 20.22 10.82
N THR A 118 -1.20 20.77 10.07
CA THR A 118 -1.23 20.80 8.60
C THR A 118 -0.34 19.70 8.01
N THR A 119 0.96 19.89 8.03
CA THR A 119 1.94 19.04 7.35
C THR A 119 2.05 17.66 7.99
N ASP A 120 2.20 17.58 9.32
CA ASP A 120 2.40 16.29 9.98
C ASP A 120 1.15 15.42 9.89
N VAL A 121 -0.05 15.98 10.09
CA VAL A 121 -1.30 15.23 9.91
C VAL A 121 -1.46 14.77 8.48
N THR A 122 -1.09 15.58 7.49
CA THR A 122 -1.14 15.18 6.07
C THR A 122 -0.16 14.04 5.78
N ASN A 123 1.04 14.08 6.34
CA ASN A 123 2.02 12.99 6.21
C ASN A 123 1.50 11.68 6.83
N VAL A 124 0.93 11.76 8.04
CA VAL A 124 0.32 10.58 8.70
C VAL A 124 -0.89 10.06 7.92
N GLN A 125 -1.72 10.93 7.35
CA GLN A 125 -2.83 10.58 6.48
C GLN A 125 -2.35 9.84 5.23
N ASN A 126 -1.30 10.32 4.56
CA ASN A 126 -0.72 9.70 3.38
C ASN A 126 -0.08 8.33 3.72
N ALA A 127 0.64 8.25 4.84
CA ALA A 127 1.19 6.99 5.34
C ALA A 127 0.08 5.96 5.62
N TYR A 128 -1.04 6.39 6.22
CA TYR A 128 -2.20 5.54 6.45
C TYR A 128 -2.81 5.03 5.15
N GLN A 129 -2.96 5.90 4.12
CA GLN A 129 -3.45 5.52 2.81
C GLN A 129 -2.54 4.47 2.14
N MET A 130 -1.21 4.66 2.22
CA MET A 130 -0.24 3.70 1.71
C MET A 130 -0.34 2.36 2.43
N LEU A 131 -0.47 2.37 3.76
CA LEU A 131 -0.58 1.16 4.56
C LEU A 131 -1.79 0.30 4.17
N ILE A 132 -2.99 0.88 4.09
CA ILE A 132 -4.21 0.10 3.80
C ILE A 132 -4.27 -0.42 2.36
N ARG A 133 -3.50 0.15 1.42
CA ARG A 133 -3.48 -0.26 0.03
C ARG A 133 -2.23 -1.06 -0.34
N MET A 134 -1.03 -0.48 -0.16
CA MET A 134 0.21 -1.11 -0.61
C MET A 134 0.65 -2.27 0.27
N PHE A 135 0.47 -2.14 1.60
CA PHE A 135 0.87 -3.19 2.54
C PHE A 135 0.01 -4.45 2.41
N VAL A 136 -1.20 -4.32 1.86
CA VAL A 136 -2.07 -5.46 1.54
C VAL A 136 -1.76 -6.00 0.14
N ARG A 137 -1.57 -5.13 -0.85
CA ARG A 137 -1.31 -5.52 -2.25
C ARG A 137 -0.03 -6.37 -2.38
N ALA A 138 1.07 -5.94 -1.78
CA ALA A 138 2.36 -6.57 -1.97
C ALA A 138 2.41 -8.04 -1.49
N PRO A 139 1.97 -8.40 -0.27
CA PRO A 139 1.95 -9.80 0.17
C PRO A 139 1.02 -10.67 -0.67
N ILE A 140 -0.17 -10.17 -1.02
CA ILE A 140 -1.14 -10.93 -1.81
C ILE A 140 -0.60 -11.19 -3.21
N MET A 141 0.00 -10.18 -3.85
CA MET A 141 0.62 -10.33 -5.16
C MET A 141 1.78 -11.34 -5.13
N MET A 142 2.61 -11.30 -4.08
CA MET A 142 3.71 -12.24 -3.89
C MET A 142 3.20 -13.68 -3.72
N ILE A 143 2.20 -13.89 -2.85
CA ILE A 143 1.60 -15.21 -2.63
C ILE A 143 0.95 -15.74 -3.91
N SER A 144 0.15 -14.89 -4.59
CA SER A 144 -0.53 -15.26 -5.83
C SER A 144 0.46 -15.62 -6.94
N ALA A 145 1.56 -14.87 -7.07
CA ALA A 145 2.62 -15.15 -8.04
C ALA A 145 3.34 -16.46 -7.72
N LEU A 146 3.63 -16.75 -6.44
CA LEU A 146 4.25 -18.00 -6.02
C LEU A 146 3.33 -19.21 -6.29
N VAL A 147 2.05 -19.10 -5.94
CA VAL A 147 1.05 -20.15 -6.22
C VAL A 147 0.99 -20.43 -7.72
N MET A 148 0.99 -19.40 -8.54
CA MET A 148 0.96 -19.54 -10.00
C MET A 148 2.26 -20.18 -10.55
N CYS A 149 3.43 -19.76 -10.06
CA CYS A 149 4.71 -20.37 -10.43
C CYS A 149 4.74 -21.88 -10.11
N VAL A 150 4.29 -22.27 -8.92
CA VAL A 150 4.21 -23.69 -8.51
C VAL A 150 3.28 -24.48 -9.42
N SER A 151 2.15 -23.89 -9.83
CA SER A 151 1.17 -24.52 -10.72
C SER A 151 1.71 -24.76 -12.14
N ILE A 152 2.61 -23.91 -12.62
CA ILE A 152 3.20 -24.01 -13.98
C ILE A 152 4.41 -24.95 -13.97
N SER A 153 5.36 -24.74 -13.07
CA SER A 153 6.56 -25.58 -12.97
C SER A 153 7.18 -25.52 -11.57
N PRO A 154 7.07 -26.61 -10.78
CA PRO A 154 7.67 -26.68 -9.44
C PRO A 154 9.19 -26.45 -9.43
N LYS A 155 9.89 -26.87 -10.49
CA LYS A 155 11.36 -26.70 -10.59
C LYS A 155 11.74 -25.22 -10.75
N ILE A 156 11.03 -24.49 -11.60
CA ILE A 156 11.28 -23.05 -11.80
C ILE A 156 10.86 -22.27 -10.56
N SER A 157 9.76 -22.67 -9.91
CA SER A 157 9.28 -22.06 -8.66
C SER A 157 10.32 -22.10 -7.54
N LEU A 158 11.11 -23.18 -7.44
CA LEU A 158 12.20 -23.28 -6.46
C LEU A 158 13.27 -22.21 -6.69
N ILE A 159 13.63 -21.93 -7.93
CA ILE A 159 14.61 -20.90 -8.29
C ILE A 159 14.08 -19.52 -7.87
N PHE A 160 12.81 -19.23 -8.15
CA PHE A 160 12.17 -17.99 -7.74
C PHE A 160 12.09 -17.84 -6.22
N LEU A 161 11.82 -18.92 -5.49
CA LEU A 161 11.80 -18.91 -4.02
C LEU A 161 13.18 -18.56 -3.45
N ILE A 162 14.25 -19.17 -3.99
CA ILE A 162 15.63 -18.86 -3.59
C ILE A 162 15.96 -17.40 -3.87
N ALA A 163 15.61 -16.90 -5.06
CA ALA A 163 15.81 -15.51 -5.43
C ALA A 163 15.07 -14.54 -4.51
N LEU A 164 13.85 -14.88 -4.10
CA LEU A 164 13.03 -14.08 -3.19
C LEU A 164 13.63 -14.01 -1.79
N VAL A 165 14.13 -15.14 -1.26
CA VAL A 165 14.84 -15.19 0.02
C VAL A 165 16.13 -14.37 -0.03
N PHE A 166 16.90 -14.49 -1.12
CA PHE A 166 18.11 -13.72 -1.36
C PHE A 166 17.82 -12.20 -1.39
N LEU A 167 16.84 -11.77 -2.19
CA LEU A 167 16.40 -10.37 -2.26
C LEU A 167 15.92 -9.85 -0.90
N GLY A 168 15.14 -10.64 -0.17
CA GLY A 168 14.70 -10.29 1.18
C GLY A 168 15.88 -10.09 2.13
N GLY A 169 16.89 -10.96 2.07
CA GLY A 169 18.14 -10.83 2.84
C GLY A 169 18.92 -9.58 2.47
N VAL A 170 19.08 -9.28 1.19
CA VAL A 170 19.75 -8.06 0.72
C VAL A 170 19.00 -6.81 1.18
N MET A 171 17.66 -6.79 1.08
CA MET A 171 16.85 -5.67 1.56
C MET A 171 16.95 -5.48 3.07
N ALA A 172 16.90 -6.56 3.84
CA ALA A 172 17.10 -6.51 5.30
C ALA A 172 18.50 -5.96 5.65
N PHE A 173 19.52 -6.38 4.92
CA PHE A 173 20.89 -5.88 5.08
C PHE A 173 20.99 -4.39 4.78
N ILE A 174 20.41 -3.92 3.66
CA ILE A 174 20.40 -2.50 3.28
C ILE A 174 19.69 -1.67 4.35
N VAL A 175 18.50 -2.09 4.78
CA VAL A 175 17.72 -1.38 5.80
C VAL A 175 18.50 -1.29 7.12
N SER A 176 19.11 -2.39 7.58
CA SER A 176 19.87 -2.41 8.83
C SER A 176 21.10 -1.49 8.82
N HIS A 177 21.72 -1.27 7.64
CA HIS A 177 22.89 -0.40 7.49
C HIS A 177 22.50 1.05 7.16
N ALA A 178 21.44 1.27 6.40
CA ALA A 178 20.97 2.60 6.04
C ALA A 178 20.37 3.37 7.21
N PHE A 179 19.60 2.71 8.08
CA PHE A 179 18.94 3.35 9.23
C PHE A 179 19.92 4.09 10.16
N PRO A 180 21.03 3.48 10.64
CA PRO A 180 21.98 4.18 11.51
C PRO A 180 22.72 5.34 10.81
N ILE A 181 22.84 5.30 9.47
CA ILE A 181 23.44 6.39 8.71
C ILE A 181 22.49 7.60 8.66
N PHE A 182 21.20 7.36 8.43
CA PHE A 182 20.18 8.40 8.49
C PHE A 182 20.07 9.03 9.89
N ASP A 183 20.09 8.22 10.95
CA ASP A 183 20.04 8.72 12.33
C ASP A 183 21.25 9.61 12.66
N LYS A 184 22.46 9.26 12.18
CA LYS A 184 23.66 10.11 12.30
C LYS A 184 23.55 11.41 11.51
N MET A 185 22.98 11.36 10.31
CA MET A 185 22.74 12.57 9.49
C MET A 185 21.78 13.52 10.18
N PHE A 186 20.63 13.04 10.67
CA PHE A 186 19.66 13.89 11.37
C PHE A 186 20.26 14.52 12.62
N LYS A 187 21.01 13.79 13.43
CA LYS A 187 21.74 14.34 14.59
C LYS A 187 22.81 15.36 14.19
N GLY A 188 23.40 15.23 12.99
CA GLY A 188 24.32 16.22 12.42
C GLY A 188 23.61 17.53 12.03
N TYR A 189 22.45 17.43 11.38
CA TYR A 189 21.63 18.58 11.01
C TYR A 189 21.11 19.34 12.26
N ASP A 190 20.67 18.62 13.30
CA ASP A 190 20.23 19.24 14.55
C ASP A 190 21.34 20.03 15.22
N LYS A 191 22.60 19.54 15.19
CA LYS A 191 23.76 20.29 15.70
C LYS A 191 24.09 21.54 14.90
N LEU A 192 23.94 21.50 13.57
CA LEU A 192 24.19 22.65 12.70
C LEU A 192 23.13 23.76 12.87
N ASN A 193 21.89 23.39 13.17
CA ASN A 193 20.81 24.35 13.40
C ASN A 193 20.78 24.91 14.83
N ALA A 194 21.49 24.29 15.76
CA ALA A 194 21.60 24.74 17.16
C ALA A 194 22.82 25.65 17.44
N SER A 195 23.66 25.85 16.42
CA SER A 195 24.82 26.76 16.40
C SER A 195 24.49 28.05 15.70
#